data_d25be2f5602fe9d331afb6d73ad21569
#
_entry.id   d25be2f5602fe9d331afb6d73ad21569
#
_cell.length_a   1.000
_cell.length_b   1.000
_cell.length_c   1.000
_cell.angle_alpha   90.00
_cell.angle_beta   90.00
_cell.angle_gamma   90.00
#
_symmetry.space_group_name_H-M   'P 1'
#
loop_
_entity.id
_entity.type
_entity.pdbx_description
1 polymer ?
#
loop_
_entity_poly.entity_id
_entity_poly.type
_entity_poly.pdbx_seq_one_letter_code
_entity_poly.pdbx_strand_id
1 'polypeptide(L)'
;AQIANEKYGYKYESKVSYQASFCGYFPADNPKYSCIVVVNAPSNNVYYGNLVAGPIFKEIADKVYATNLKIHPPFSEEKQLALVPISKNGNKEDLQKVLEKLNVKSEGRTNEAWVKTHAKENTVEIESINISSNVIPNVVGMSLKDAVFILENKGLLVKVIGKGTIRNQSIPAGQPIVKGNIITLELA
;
A
#
# COMPACT_ATOMS: atom_id res chain seq x y z
N ALA A 1 23.32 6.66 -35.69
CA ALA A 1 24.26 6.46 -36.80
C ALA A 1 24.45 7.77 -37.58
N GLN A 2 25.61 7.96 -38.20
CA GLN A 2 25.87 9.06 -39.11
C GLN A 2 25.36 8.64 -40.51
N ILE A 3 24.66 9.53 -41.19
CA ILE A 3 24.16 9.31 -42.55
C ILE A 3 25.20 9.81 -43.54
N ALA A 4 25.61 8.95 -44.48
CA ALA A 4 26.50 9.35 -45.56
C ALA A 4 25.77 10.28 -46.53
N ASN A 5 26.47 11.31 -47.01
CA ASN A 5 25.97 12.17 -48.09
C ASN A 5 26.21 11.45 -49.44
N GLU A 6 25.26 11.49 -50.36
CA GLU A 6 25.36 10.81 -51.65
C GLU A 6 26.56 11.29 -52.48
N LYS A 7 26.95 12.59 -52.34
CA LYS A 7 28.04 13.19 -53.11
C LYS A 7 29.41 13.08 -52.45
N TYR A 8 29.47 13.17 -51.12
CA TYR A 8 30.75 13.28 -50.37
C TYR A 8 30.99 12.14 -49.37
N GLY A 9 30.05 11.19 -49.24
CA GLY A 9 30.13 10.13 -48.25
C GLY A 9 30.11 10.68 -46.83
N TYR A 10 31.08 10.25 -46.01
CA TYR A 10 31.29 10.69 -44.61
C TYR A 10 32.27 11.87 -44.48
N LYS A 11 32.64 12.56 -45.56
CA LYS A 11 33.65 13.62 -45.54
C LYS A 11 33.12 14.89 -44.85
N TYR A 12 33.97 15.60 -44.15
CA TYR A 12 33.72 16.68 -43.22
C TYR A 12 33.14 18.00 -43.86
N GLU A 13 33.18 18.13 -45.17
CA GLU A 13 32.77 19.36 -45.85
C GLU A 13 31.28 19.55 -46.09
N SER A 14 30.46 18.53 -45.75
CA SER A 14 29.00 18.62 -45.80
C SER A 14 28.38 18.57 -44.41
N LYS A 15 27.25 19.23 -44.17
CA LYS A 15 26.49 19.11 -42.92
C LYS A 15 26.26 17.61 -42.63
N VAL A 16 26.92 17.11 -41.57
CA VAL A 16 26.75 15.73 -41.13
C VAL A 16 25.34 15.56 -40.64
N SER A 17 24.61 14.63 -41.21
CA SER A 17 23.29 14.26 -40.72
C SER A 17 23.36 12.95 -39.90
N TYR A 18 22.58 12.88 -38.86
CA TYR A 18 22.54 11.73 -37.97
C TYR A 18 21.17 11.05 -38.07
N GLN A 19 21.17 9.77 -37.81
CA GLN A 19 19.98 8.95 -37.65
C GLN A 19 19.97 8.39 -36.24
N ALA A 20 18.94 8.70 -35.47
CA ALA A 20 18.70 8.17 -34.16
C ALA A 20 17.71 7.01 -34.26
N SER A 21 18.12 5.80 -33.87
CA SER A 21 17.26 4.62 -33.91
C SER A 21 17.23 3.94 -32.55
N PHE A 22 16.06 3.37 -32.22
CA PHE A 22 15.84 2.56 -31.06
C PHE A 22 14.99 1.35 -31.45
N CYS A 23 15.44 0.15 -31.06
CA CYS A 23 14.72 -1.11 -31.29
C CYS A 23 14.49 -1.80 -29.95
N GLY A 24 13.32 -2.32 -29.74
CA GLY A 24 12.97 -3.05 -28.53
C GLY A 24 11.78 -3.98 -28.74
N TYR A 25 11.44 -4.71 -27.71
CA TYR A 25 10.30 -5.62 -27.67
C TYR A 25 9.54 -5.48 -26.36
N PHE A 26 8.28 -5.84 -26.36
CA PHE A 26 7.42 -5.80 -25.17
C PHE A 26 6.26 -6.80 -25.25
N PRO A 27 5.71 -7.30 -24.09
CA PRO A 27 6.25 -7.18 -22.73
C PRO A 27 7.62 -7.85 -22.58
N ALA A 28 8.40 -7.48 -21.54
CA ALA A 28 9.75 -8.01 -21.35
C ALA A 28 9.76 -9.51 -21.02
N ASP A 29 8.81 -9.96 -20.18
CA ASP A 29 8.74 -11.33 -19.68
C ASP A 29 8.18 -12.32 -20.72
N ASN A 30 7.28 -11.85 -21.60
CA ASN A 30 6.66 -12.67 -22.66
C ASN A 30 6.46 -11.82 -23.91
N PRO A 31 7.51 -11.61 -24.71
CA PRO A 31 7.47 -10.70 -25.86
C PRO A 31 6.41 -11.07 -26.88
N LYS A 32 5.55 -10.12 -27.22
CA LYS A 32 4.51 -10.25 -28.25
C LYS A 32 4.73 -9.31 -29.42
N TYR A 33 5.39 -8.19 -29.18
CA TYR A 33 5.63 -7.15 -30.15
C TYR A 33 7.10 -6.75 -30.16
N SER A 34 7.62 -6.46 -31.34
CA SER A 34 8.86 -5.74 -31.53
C SER A 34 8.57 -4.45 -32.28
N CYS A 35 9.29 -3.41 -31.94
CA CYS A 35 9.14 -2.10 -32.59
C CYS A 35 10.52 -1.49 -32.81
N ILE A 36 10.68 -0.85 -33.94
CA ILE A 36 11.83 -0.01 -34.24
C ILE A 36 11.36 1.42 -34.53
N VAL A 37 12.00 2.38 -33.90
CA VAL A 37 11.76 3.80 -34.13
C VAL A 37 13.02 4.41 -34.72
N VAL A 38 12.87 5.09 -35.84
CA VAL A 38 13.97 5.74 -36.54
C VAL A 38 13.63 7.20 -36.76
N VAL A 39 14.49 8.10 -36.27
CA VAL A 39 14.35 9.54 -36.45
C VAL A 39 15.53 10.04 -37.28
N ASN A 40 15.22 10.55 -38.46
CA ASN A 40 16.23 11.09 -39.37
C ASN A 40 16.47 12.57 -39.08
N ALA A 41 17.74 12.96 -39.08
CA ALA A 41 18.18 14.35 -38.89
C ALA A 41 17.54 15.04 -37.64
N PRO A 42 17.66 14.43 -36.44
CA PRO A 42 17.13 15.04 -35.23
C PRO A 42 17.73 16.43 -35.01
N SER A 43 16.89 17.38 -34.55
CA SER A 43 17.30 18.74 -34.24
C SER A 43 17.99 18.85 -32.86
N ASN A 44 18.42 20.05 -32.49
CA ASN A 44 18.94 20.40 -31.17
C ASN A 44 20.22 19.69 -30.75
N ASN A 45 21.08 19.25 -31.69
CA ASN A 45 22.35 18.56 -31.40
C ASN A 45 22.21 17.28 -30.58
N VAL A 46 21.02 16.69 -30.45
CA VAL A 46 20.79 15.42 -29.77
C VAL A 46 20.51 14.36 -30.82
N TYR A 47 21.39 13.38 -30.94
CA TYR A 47 21.31 12.33 -31.96
C TYR A 47 21.45 10.89 -31.41
N TYR A 48 21.44 10.74 -30.10
CA TYR A 48 21.48 9.43 -29.47
C TYR A 48 20.10 8.75 -29.51
N GLY A 49 20.08 7.49 -29.96
CA GLY A 49 18.83 6.74 -30.15
C GLY A 49 17.98 6.62 -28.88
N ASN A 50 18.62 6.39 -27.74
CA ASN A 50 17.92 6.31 -26.44
C ASN A 50 17.27 7.64 -26.02
N LEU A 51 17.86 8.79 -26.38
CA LEU A 51 17.33 10.10 -26.01
C LEU A 51 16.27 10.62 -26.98
N VAL A 52 16.37 10.24 -28.28
CA VAL A 52 15.47 10.75 -29.33
C VAL A 52 14.37 9.75 -29.66
N ALA A 53 14.75 8.52 -29.98
CA ALA A 53 13.81 7.46 -30.42
C ALA A 53 13.26 6.63 -29.24
N GLY A 54 13.99 6.51 -28.14
CA GLY A 54 13.59 5.78 -26.95
C GLY A 54 12.29 6.28 -26.31
N PRO A 55 12.08 7.58 -26.08
CA PRO A 55 10.82 8.11 -25.55
C PRO A 55 9.62 7.80 -26.44
N ILE A 56 9.78 7.88 -27.77
CA ILE A 56 8.73 7.55 -28.74
C ILE A 56 8.40 6.06 -28.69
N PHE A 57 9.44 5.21 -28.62
CA PHE A 57 9.23 3.77 -28.44
C PHE A 57 8.46 3.48 -27.16
N LYS A 58 8.84 4.13 -26.05
CA LYS A 58 8.17 3.96 -24.76
C LYS A 58 6.68 4.32 -24.84
N GLU A 59 6.35 5.46 -25.43
CA GLU A 59 4.96 5.90 -25.58
C GLU A 59 4.13 4.93 -26.42
N ILE A 60 4.69 4.41 -27.51
CA ILE A 60 4.05 3.38 -28.35
C ILE A 60 3.82 2.11 -27.54
N ALA A 61 4.84 1.62 -26.84
CA ALA A 61 4.77 0.41 -26.02
C ALA A 61 3.74 0.52 -24.92
N ASP A 62 3.76 1.62 -24.19
CA ASP A 62 2.81 1.89 -23.09
C ASP A 62 1.36 1.93 -23.61
N LYS A 63 1.14 2.58 -24.76
CA LYS A 63 -0.19 2.66 -25.39
C LYS A 63 -0.69 1.31 -25.87
N VAL A 64 0.14 0.53 -26.57
CA VAL A 64 -0.22 -0.82 -27.04
C VAL A 64 -0.47 -1.74 -25.84
N TYR A 65 0.36 -1.65 -24.80
CA TYR A 65 0.18 -2.44 -23.58
C TYR A 65 -1.16 -2.11 -22.90
N ALA A 66 -1.48 -0.83 -22.74
CA ALA A 66 -2.72 -0.40 -22.08
C ALA A 66 -3.99 -0.75 -22.88
N THR A 67 -3.92 -0.80 -24.21
CA THR A 67 -5.11 -1.03 -25.05
C THR A 67 -5.32 -2.50 -25.41
N ASN A 68 -4.31 -3.35 -25.30
CA ASN A 68 -4.40 -4.75 -25.69
C ASN A 68 -4.47 -5.70 -24.49
N LEU A 69 -5.69 -5.99 -24.03
CA LEU A 69 -5.94 -6.88 -22.91
C LEU A 69 -5.36 -8.30 -23.07
N LYS A 70 -5.12 -8.76 -24.30
CA LYS A 70 -4.59 -10.11 -24.55
C LYS A 70 -3.12 -10.29 -24.18
N ILE A 71 -2.38 -9.22 -24.01
CA ILE A 71 -0.97 -9.27 -23.60
C ILE A 71 -0.80 -9.20 -22.07
N HIS A 72 -1.87 -8.88 -21.35
CA HIS A 72 -1.85 -8.97 -19.89
C HIS A 72 -1.93 -10.45 -19.49
N PRO A 73 -1.20 -10.85 -18.44
CA PRO A 73 -1.42 -12.17 -17.87
C PRO A 73 -2.90 -12.30 -17.50
N PRO A 74 -3.54 -13.44 -17.76
CA PRO A 74 -4.89 -13.66 -17.27
C PRO A 74 -4.88 -13.38 -15.77
N PHE A 75 -5.91 -12.68 -15.31
CA PHE A 75 -6.12 -12.50 -13.86
C PHE A 75 -6.09 -13.91 -13.27
N SER A 76 -5.01 -14.28 -12.60
CA SER A 76 -4.95 -15.58 -11.95
C SER A 76 -6.04 -15.54 -10.88
N GLU A 77 -7.02 -16.42 -11.00
CA GLU A 77 -7.92 -16.75 -9.90
C GLU A 77 -7.19 -17.50 -8.77
N GLU A 78 -5.88 -17.66 -8.86
CA GLU A 78 -5.10 -17.96 -7.68
C GLU A 78 -5.48 -16.89 -6.66
N LYS A 79 -6.35 -17.31 -5.75
CA LYS A 79 -6.64 -16.57 -4.54
C LYS A 79 -5.29 -16.11 -4.01
N GLN A 80 -4.90 -14.88 -4.34
CA GLN A 80 -3.97 -14.19 -3.48
C GLN A 80 -4.60 -14.40 -2.11
N LEU A 81 -3.94 -15.19 -1.28
CA LEU A 81 -4.29 -15.32 0.12
C LEU A 81 -4.32 -13.89 0.62
N ALA A 82 -5.51 -13.29 0.54
CA ALA A 82 -5.71 -11.94 1.00
C ALA A 82 -5.37 -12.02 2.47
N LEU A 83 -4.20 -11.50 2.82
CA LEU A 83 -3.79 -11.41 4.20
C LEU A 83 -4.95 -10.78 4.94
N VAL A 84 -5.45 -11.50 5.91
CA VAL A 84 -6.57 -11.03 6.72
C VAL A 84 -6.20 -9.67 7.30
N PRO A 85 -7.04 -8.65 7.13
CA PRO A 85 -6.69 -7.30 7.54
C PRO A 85 -6.44 -7.23 9.05
N ILE A 86 -5.40 -6.49 9.44
CA ILE A 86 -5.18 -6.18 10.85
C ILE A 86 -6.29 -5.24 11.29
N SER A 87 -7.11 -5.69 12.22
CA SER A 87 -8.16 -4.88 12.82
C SER A 87 -7.70 -4.31 14.18
N LYS A 88 -8.32 -3.21 14.60
CA LYS A 88 -8.10 -2.65 15.94
C LYS A 88 -8.86 -3.46 16.97
N ASN A 89 -8.35 -3.50 18.18
CA ASN A 89 -9.09 -3.98 19.35
C ASN A 89 -10.32 -3.08 19.57
N GLY A 90 -11.43 -3.63 20.00
CA GLY A 90 -12.65 -2.84 20.15
C GLY A 90 -13.84 -3.62 20.69
N ASN A 91 -15.03 -3.09 20.45
CA ASN A 91 -16.28 -3.75 20.82
C ASN A 91 -16.51 -5.00 19.97
N LYS A 92 -16.84 -6.13 20.62
CA LYS A 92 -17.02 -7.44 19.98
C LYS A 92 -18.13 -7.41 18.92
N GLU A 93 -19.30 -6.87 19.25
CA GLU A 93 -20.46 -6.88 18.34
C GLU A 93 -20.18 -6.07 17.06
N ASP A 94 -19.56 -4.91 17.21
CA ASP A 94 -19.24 -4.04 16.07
C ASP A 94 -18.17 -4.68 15.20
N LEU A 95 -17.15 -5.29 15.80
CA LEU A 95 -16.11 -6.03 15.09
C LEU A 95 -16.70 -7.21 14.31
N GLN A 96 -17.57 -8.00 14.94
CA GLN A 96 -18.22 -9.12 14.27
C GLN A 96 -19.05 -8.68 13.08
N LYS A 97 -19.85 -7.61 13.20
CA LYS A 97 -20.61 -7.04 12.09
C LYS A 97 -19.74 -6.59 10.92
N VAL A 98 -18.59 -5.97 11.22
CA VAL A 98 -17.66 -5.51 10.18
C VAL A 98 -16.99 -6.71 9.49
N LEU A 99 -16.48 -7.68 10.25
CA LEU A 99 -15.84 -8.88 9.70
C LEU A 99 -16.80 -9.70 8.84
N GLU A 100 -18.06 -9.84 9.28
CA GLU A 100 -19.12 -10.51 8.53
C GLU A 100 -19.41 -9.81 7.19
N LYS A 101 -19.58 -8.48 7.21
CA LYS A 101 -19.78 -7.70 5.98
C LYS A 101 -18.62 -7.77 4.99
N LEU A 102 -17.41 -7.95 5.50
CA LEU A 102 -16.20 -8.10 4.69
C LEU A 102 -15.92 -9.56 4.27
N ASN A 103 -16.80 -10.51 4.64
CA ASN A 103 -16.60 -11.95 4.47
C ASN A 103 -15.27 -12.46 5.06
N VAL A 104 -14.82 -11.85 6.15
CA VAL A 104 -13.62 -12.27 6.89
C VAL A 104 -14.04 -13.22 8.00
N LYS A 105 -13.49 -14.42 8.01
CA LYS A 105 -13.77 -15.41 9.07
C LYS A 105 -13.13 -14.97 10.38
N SER A 106 -13.91 -15.05 11.46
CA SER A 106 -13.42 -14.82 12.83
C SER A 106 -13.52 -16.07 13.67
N GLU A 107 -12.51 -16.32 14.49
CA GLU A 107 -12.44 -17.44 15.43
C GLU A 107 -12.27 -16.91 16.86
N GLY A 108 -12.78 -17.64 17.81
CA GLY A 108 -12.77 -17.30 19.23
C GLY A 108 -14.17 -17.05 19.76
N ARG A 109 -14.42 -17.54 20.95
CA ARG A 109 -15.69 -17.34 21.68
C ARG A 109 -15.41 -16.68 23.01
N THR A 110 -16.02 -15.54 23.22
CA THR A 110 -15.98 -14.84 24.50
C THR A 110 -17.33 -14.20 24.80
N ASN A 111 -17.68 -14.09 26.06
CA ASN A 111 -18.87 -13.37 26.50
C ASN A 111 -18.58 -11.91 26.85
N GLU A 112 -17.29 -11.52 26.79
CA GLU A 112 -16.87 -10.15 27.09
C GLU A 112 -17.23 -9.20 25.94
N ALA A 113 -17.61 -7.98 26.29
CA ALA A 113 -17.99 -6.95 25.32
C ALA A 113 -16.79 -6.36 24.56
N TRP A 114 -15.58 -6.45 25.14
CA TRP A 114 -14.35 -5.89 24.58
C TRP A 114 -13.36 -6.99 24.25
N VAL A 115 -12.76 -6.88 23.06
CA VAL A 115 -11.91 -7.94 22.51
C VAL A 115 -10.64 -7.39 21.86
N LYS A 116 -9.60 -8.21 21.91
CA LYS A 116 -8.41 -8.09 21.07
C LYS A 116 -8.59 -8.89 19.81
N THR A 117 -7.92 -8.46 18.76
CA THR A 117 -7.90 -9.12 17.47
C THR A 117 -6.48 -9.44 17.06
N HIS A 118 -6.27 -10.67 16.60
CA HIS A 118 -5.02 -11.13 16.03
C HIS A 118 -5.28 -11.69 14.64
N ALA A 119 -4.62 -11.10 13.63
CA ALA A 119 -4.71 -11.60 12.27
C ALA A 119 -3.90 -12.91 12.16
N LYS A 120 -4.55 -13.99 11.69
CA LYS A 120 -3.94 -15.23 11.24
C LYS A 120 -4.01 -15.31 9.71
N GLU A 121 -3.43 -16.33 9.11
CA GLU A 121 -3.37 -16.44 7.63
C GLU A 121 -4.73 -16.27 6.94
N ASN A 122 -5.81 -16.85 7.48
CA ASN A 122 -7.13 -16.87 6.85
C ASN A 122 -8.26 -16.42 7.78
N THR A 123 -7.97 -16.07 9.04
CA THR A 123 -8.98 -15.77 10.06
C THR A 123 -8.50 -14.66 10.99
N VAL A 124 -9.44 -13.97 11.62
CA VAL A 124 -9.18 -13.08 12.75
C VAL A 124 -9.50 -13.82 14.04
N GLU A 125 -8.49 -14.04 14.86
CA GLU A 125 -8.68 -14.58 16.21
C GLU A 125 -9.16 -13.46 17.13
N ILE A 126 -10.21 -13.77 17.91
CA ILE A 126 -10.83 -12.84 18.85
C ILE A 126 -10.58 -13.35 20.26
N GLU A 127 -9.87 -12.55 21.07
CA GLU A 127 -9.54 -12.82 22.45
C GLU A 127 -10.21 -11.80 23.38
N SER A 128 -10.70 -12.23 24.54
CA SER A 128 -11.34 -11.35 25.51
C SER A 128 -10.38 -10.35 26.13
N ILE A 129 -10.86 -9.12 26.32
CA ILE A 129 -10.22 -8.13 27.20
C ILE A 129 -11.05 -8.05 28.46
N ASN A 130 -10.46 -8.47 29.57
CA ASN A 130 -11.11 -8.33 30.88
C ASN A 130 -11.05 -6.87 31.33
N ILE A 131 -12.22 -6.22 31.42
CA ILE A 131 -12.37 -4.85 31.91
C ILE A 131 -12.96 -4.91 33.33
N SER A 132 -12.15 -5.38 34.27
CA SER A 132 -12.51 -5.34 35.71
C SER A 132 -12.90 -3.92 36.15
N SER A 133 -13.86 -3.82 37.06
CA SER A 133 -14.40 -2.52 37.51
C SER A 133 -13.40 -1.67 38.32
N ASN A 134 -12.44 -2.33 38.99
CA ASN A 134 -11.59 -1.67 39.98
C ASN A 134 -10.13 -1.42 39.57
N VAL A 135 -9.75 -1.86 38.36
CA VAL A 135 -8.39 -1.70 37.86
C VAL A 135 -8.35 -1.04 36.49
N ILE A 136 -7.22 -0.37 36.21
CA ILE A 136 -6.93 0.24 34.92
C ILE A 136 -6.92 -0.86 33.85
N PRO A 137 -7.76 -0.77 32.81
CA PRO A 137 -7.76 -1.72 31.72
C PRO A 137 -6.58 -1.49 30.75
N ASN A 138 -6.22 -2.53 29.99
CA ASN A 138 -5.29 -2.38 28.88
C ASN A 138 -6.04 -1.88 27.64
N VAL A 139 -5.80 -0.64 27.24
CA VAL A 139 -6.41 -0.02 26.04
C VAL A 139 -5.45 0.08 24.86
N VAL A 140 -4.26 -0.49 24.96
CA VAL A 140 -3.30 -0.53 23.86
C VAL A 140 -3.88 -1.33 22.69
N GLY A 141 -3.73 -0.81 21.48
CA GLY A 141 -4.30 -1.39 20.27
C GLY A 141 -5.76 -1.03 19.98
N MET A 142 -6.42 -0.29 20.87
CA MET A 142 -7.79 0.22 20.67
C MET A 142 -7.83 1.50 19.86
N SER A 143 -9.03 1.81 19.35
CA SER A 143 -9.34 3.14 18.83
C SER A 143 -9.37 4.16 20.00
N LEU A 144 -9.06 5.43 19.69
CA LEU A 144 -9.15 6.48 20.70
C LEU A 144 -10.56 6.59 21.31
N LYS A 145 -11.60 6.48 20.46
CA LYS A 145 -13.01 6.57 20.88
C LYS A 145 -13.34 5.52 21.92
N ASP A 146 -12.98 4.27 21.68
CA ASP A 146 -13.30 3.15 22.56
C ASP A 146 -12.53 3.26 23.88
N ALA A 147 -11.25 3.63 23.82
CA ALA A 147 -10.43 3.78 25.02
C ALA A 147 -10.90 4.93 25.90
N VAL A 148 -11.22 6.08 25.32
CA VAL A 148 -11.78 7.21 26.06
C VAL A 148 -13.08 6.81 26.75
N PHE A 149 -14.00 6.16 26.01
CA PHE A 149 -15.25 5.68 26.57
C PHE A 149 -15.04 4.76 27.79
N ILE A 150 -14.12 3.80 27.69
CA ILE A 150 -13.84 2.86 28.77
C ILE A 150 -13.23 3.57 29.99
N LEU A 151 -12.23 4.44 29.75
CA LEU A 151 -11.47 5.08 30.84
C LEU A 151 -12.28 6.17 31.56
N GLU A 152 -13.03 6.98 30.82
CA GLU A 152 -13.88 8.02 31.42
C GLU A 152 -15.07 7.43 32.18
N ASN A 153 -15.66 6.34 31.71
CA ASN A 153 -16.68 5.61 32.47
C ASN A 153 -16.16 5.03 33.78
N LYS A 154 -14.84 4.90 33.92
CA LYS A 154 -14.16 4.49 35.16
C LYS A 154 -13.76 5.70 36.06
N GLY A 155 -14.08 6.91 35.60
CA GLY A 155 -13.80 8.15 36.33
C GLY A 155 -12.38 8.68 36.16
N LEU A 156 -11.65 8.27 35.13
CA LEU A 156 -10.34 8.81 34.78
C LEU A 156 -10.49 9.96 33.78
N LEU A 157 -9.52 10.89 33.83
CA LEU A 157 -9.40 11.98 32.86
C LEU A 157 -8.38 11.58 31.78
N VAL A 158 -8.77 11.64 30.51
CA VAL A 158 -7.91 11.19 29.42
C VAL A 158 -7.20 12.35 28.75
N LYS A 159 -5.87 12.29 28.67
CA LYS A 159 -5.04 13.20 27.87
C LYS A 159 -4.52 12.42 26.65
N VAL A 160 -4.56 13.05 25.48
CA VAL A 160 -4.20 12.39 24.21
C VAL A 160 -2.99 13.08 23.58
N ILE A 161 -2.05 12.28 23.08
CA ILE A 161 -0.87 12.73 22.34
C ILE A 161 -0.76 11.88 21.06
N GLY A 162 -0.63 12.53 19.90
CA GLY A 162 -0.48 11.86 18.61
C GLY A 162 -1.81 11.57 17.90
N LYS A 163 -1.75 10.72 16.85
CA LYS A 163 -2.90 10.32 16.01
C LYS A 163 -2.74 8.85 15.63
N GLY A 164 -3.84 8.13 15.45
CA GLY A 164 -3.81 6.74 15.00
C GLY A 164 -4.38 5.76 16.01
N THR A 165 -3.64 4.71 16.31
CA THR A 165 -4.00 3.65 17.26
C THR A 165 -3.21 3.86 18.56
N ILE A 166 -3.80 3.56 19.70
CA ILE A 166 -3.11 3.68 20.99
C ILE A 166 -1.95 2.70 21.04
N ARG A 167 -0.75 3.24 21.25
CA ARG A 167 0.50 2.48 21.40
C ARG A 167 0.96 2.35 22.82
N ASN A 168 0.66 3.38 23.64
CA ASN A 168 1.08 3.41 25.02
C ASN A 168 0.05 4.11 25.92
N GLN A 169 0.02 3.74 27.20
CA GLN A 169 -0.77 4.38 28.26
C GLN A 169 0.12 4.67 29.46
N SER A 170 0.03 5.89 30.04
CA SER A 170 0.91 6.34 31.10
C SER A 170 0.74 5.59 32.42
N ILE A 171 -0.45 5.03 32.68
CA ILE A 171 -0.70 4.22 33.86
C ILE A 171 -0.82 2.76 33.41
N PRO A 172 0.04 1.87 33.92
CA PRO A 172 -0.01 0.45 33.57
C PRO A 172 -1.35 -0.21 33.88
N ALA A 173 -1.76 -1.13 33.00
CA ALA A 173 -2.95 -1.94 33.21
C ALA A 173 -2.80 -2.79 34.52
N GLY A 174 -3.92 -3.01 35.20
CA GLY A 174 -3.96 -3.77 36.45
C GLY A 174 -3.75 -2.93 37.72
N GLN A 175 -3.33 -1.67 37.62
CA GLN A 175 -3.25 -0.79 38.78
C GLN A 175 -4.63 -0.38 39.27
N PRO A 176 -4.79 -0.13 40.60
CA PRO A 176 -6.05 0.35 41.14
C PRO A 176 -6.48 1.70 40.53
N ILE A 177 -7.77 1.85 40.28
CA ILE A 177 -8.32 3.11 39.76
C ILE A 177 -8.47 4.11 40.91
N VAL A 178 -7.90 5.31 40.70
CA VAL A 178 -8.17 6.48 41.51
C VAL A 178 -8.96 7.47 40.66
N LYS A 179 -10.22 7.70 40.99
CA LYS A 179 -11.09 8.63 40.27
C LYS A 179 -10.49 10.02 40.19
N GLY A 180 -10.57 10.65 39.02
CA GLY A 180 -9.98 11.97 38.78
C GLY A 180 -8.53 11.94 38.31
N ASN A 181 -7.84 10.81 38.39
CA ASN A 181 -6.48 10.70 37.85
C ASN A 181 -6.43 10.91 36.34
N ILE A 182 -5.35 11.55 35.90
CA ILE A 182 -5.11 11.77 34.45
C ILE A 182 -4.30 10.61 33.92
N ILE A 183 -4.84 9.97 32.87
CA ILE A 183 -4.13 8.97 32.08
C ILE A 183 -3.80 9.54 30.70
N THR A 184 -2.53 9.51 30.32
CA THR A 184 -2.08 9.95 28.99
C THR A 184 -2.03 8.76 28.04
N LEU A 185 -2.65 8.91 26.86
CA LEU A 185 -2.62 7.94 25.77
C LEU A 185 -1.76 8.48 24.64
N GLU A 186 -0.78 7.68 24.23
CA GLU A 186 0.09 7.99 23.09
C GLU A 186 -0.36 7.17 21.88
N LEU A 187 -0.63 7.86 20.76
CA LEU A 187 -1.11 7.29 19.52
C LEU A 187 -0.04 7.38 18.42
N ALA A 188 0.02 6.33 17.58
CA ALA A 188 0.83 6.28 16.37
C ALA A 188 0.18 5.38 15.30
#